data_6ef452698ab8946af2c838227a4b84ce
#
_entry.id   6ef452698ab8946af2c838227a4b84ce
#
_cell.length_a   1.000
_cell.length_b   1.000
_cell.length_c   1.000
_cell.angle_alpha   90.00
_cell.angle_beta   90.00
_cell.angle_gamma   90.00
#
_symmetry.space_group_name_H-M   'P 1'
#
loop_
_entity.id
_entity.type
_entity.pdbx_description
1 polymer ?
#
loop_
_entity_poly.entity_id
_entity_poly.type
_entity_poly.pdbx_seq_one_letter_code
_entity_poly.pdbx_strand_id
1 'polypeptide(L)'
;MSDEHDHHDGDADHELRVSKIRDGTVIDHVRGGQALNVLAILGIDGTNGEEVSVGMNVPSNRFARKDIVKVEGRELSQDEVDVLSLIAPDATINIVRNYDVVEKHRVERPGVVEGVLSCPNAGCITTGDEPVISRFSVLEDGVRCSYCETIVRDEIASLIDT
;
A
#
# COMPACT_ATOMS: atom_id res chain seq x y z
N MET A 1 -26.46 -25.19 -17.12
CA MET A 1 -26.14 -24.53 -17.06
C MET A 1 -25.52 -23.93 -16.94
N SER A 2 -25.40 -24.40 -16.90
CA SER A 2 -24.77 -23.73 -16.75
C SER A 2 -24.18 -23.17 -16.69
N ASP A 3 -24.03 -23.32 -16.82
CA ASP A 3 -23.41 -22.51 -16.86
C ASP A 3 -23.23 -21.72 -17.02
N GLU A 4 -23.51 -21.63 -17.11
CA GLU A 4 -23.31 -20.73 -17.39
C GLU A 4 -22.70 -19.97 -17.28
N HIS A 5 -22.66 -20.13 -17.26
CA HIS A 5 -22.06 -19.25 -17.16
C HIS A 5 -21.18 -18.92 -17.22
N ASP A 6 -20.88 -19.06 -17.39
CA ASP A 6 -20.08 -18.57 -17.53
C ASP A 6 -19.25 -18.13 -18.02
N HIS A 7 -19.01 -17.87 -18.51
CA HIS A 7 -18.31 -17.26 -19.01
C HIS A 7 -18.06 -16.16 -19.32
N HIS A 8 -18.23 -16.11 -19.30
CA HIS A 8 -17.92 -15.02 -19.59
C HIS A 8 -17.05 -14.28 -19.09
N ASP A 9 -16.48 -13.97 -19.35
CA ASP A 9 -15.88 -13.02 -18.86
C ASP A 9 -14.85 -13.38 -17.90
N GLY A 10 -13.56 -13.65 -18.28
CA GLY A 10 -12.42 -13.93 -17.46
C GLY A 10 -12.15 -12.84 -16.44
N ASP A 11 -12.40 -11.59 -16.80
CA ASP A 11 -12.23 -10.46 -15.88
C ASP A 11 -13.26 -10.50 -14.76
N ALA A 12 -14.50 -10.84 -15.06
CA ALA A 12 -15.52 -10.98 -14.06
C ALA A 12 -15.20 -12.11 -13.10
N ASP A 13 -14.66 -13.22 -13.59
CA ASP A 13 -14.25 -14.33 -12.75
C ASP A 13 -13.11 -13.96 -11.81
N HIS A 14 -12.15 -13.17 -12.30
CA HIS A 14 -11.06 -12.71 -11.46
C HIS A 14 -11.55 -11.79 -10.34
N GLU A 15 -12.52 -10.93 -10.64
CA GLU A 15 -13.10 -10.05 -9.64
C GLU A 15 -13.86 -10.80 -8.57
N LEU A 16 -14.50 -11.90 -8.95
CA LEU A 16 -15.27 -12.72 -8.01
C LEU A 16 -14.40 -13.50 -7.04
N ARG A 17 -13.11 -13.68 -7.33
CA ARG A 17 -12.18 -14.35 -6.43
C ARG A 17 -11.93 -13.57 -5.15
N VAL A 18 -12.09 -12.25 -5.21
CA VAL A 18 -11.92 -11.39 -4.06
C VAL A 18 -13.27 -10.75 -3.78
N SER A 19 -13.76 -10.91 -2.57
CA SER A 19 -15.08 -10.44 -2.18
C SER A 19 -15.25 -8.95 -2.46
N LYS A 20 -16.42 -8.57 -2.94
CA LYS A 20 -16.77 -7.16 -3.06
C LYS A 20 -16.98 -6.60 -1.66
N ILE A 21 -16.54 -5.38 -1.46
CA ILE A 21 -16.77 -4.69 -0.20
C ILE A 21 -17.89 -3.68 -0.38
N ARG A 22 -18.61 -3.42 0.71
CA ARG A 22 -19.70 -2.46 0.70
C ARG A 22 -19.17 -1.04 0.82
N ASP A 23 -18.35 -0.80 1.82
CA ASP A 23 -17.76 0.49 2.11
C ASP A 23 -16.31 0.27 2.50
N GLY A 24 -15.41 1.08 1.99
CA GLY A 24 -14.02 0.97 2.39
C GLY A 24 -13.07 1.30 1.26
N THR A 25 -11.92 0.64 1.25
CA THR A 25 -10.85 0.91 0.30
C THR A 25 -10.40 -0.35 -0.40
N VAL A 26 -10.22 -0.26 -1.72
CA VAL A 26 -9.56 -1.30 -2.50
C VAL A 26 -8.25 -0.74 -3.03
N ILE A 27 -7.16 -1.39 -2.67
CA ILE A 27 -5.82 -1.02 -3.14
C ILE A 27 -5.45 -2.04 -4.21
N ASP A 28 -5.45 -1.60 -5.46
CA ASP A 28 -5.17 -2.46 -6.61
C ASP A 28 -3.82 -2.11 -7.23
N HIS A 29 -3.34 -2.98 -8.10
CA HIS A 29 -2.08 -2.79 -8.82
C HIS A 29 -0.87 -2.65 -7.90
N VAL A 30 -0.93 -3.32 -6.77
CA VAL A 30 0.21 -3.46 -5.87
C VAL A 30 1.13 -4.52 -6.47
N ARG A 31 2.41 -4.28 -6.47
CA ARG A 31 3.37 -5.25 -7.01
C ARG A 31 3.30 -6.56 -6.24
N GLY A 32 3.39 -7.66 -6.97
CA GLY A 32 3.30 -8.98 -6.37
C GLY A 32 4.25 -9.17 -5.21
N GLY A 33 3.70 -9.60 -4.07
CA GLY A 33 4.47 -9.82 -2.85
C GLY A 33 4.45 -8.67 -1.87
N GLN A 34 3.87 -7.52 -2.20
CA GLN A 34 3.86 -6.35 -1.31
C GLN A 34 2.63 -6.24 -0.42
N ALA A 35 1.63 -7.11 -0.61
CA ALA A 35 0.39 -6.99 0.16
C ALA A 35 0.59 -6.99 1.68
N LEU A 36 1.49 -7.85 2.17
CA LEU A 36 1.73 -7.93 3.62
C LEU A 36 2.37 -6.65 4.15
N ASN A 37 3.23 -6.01 3.36
CA ASN A 37 3.81 -4.73 3.74
C ASN A 37 2.75 -3.64 3.75
N VAL A 38 1.82 -3.68 2.80
CA VAL A 38 0.70 -2.73 2.78
C VAL A 38 -0.13 -2.87 4.05
N LEU A 39 -0.46 -4.09 4.45
CA LEU A 39 -1.21 -4.33 5.68
C LEU A 39 -0.46 -3.81 6.91
N ALA A 40 0.84 -4.03 6.96
CA ALA A 40 1.67 -3.57 8.08
C ALA A 40 1.64 -2.05 8.19
N ILE A 41 1.77 -1.35 7.05
CA ILE A 41 1.71 0.12 7.03
C ILE A 41 0.38 0.63 7.55
N LEU A 42 -0.71 -0.04 7.19
CA LEU A 42 -2.04 0.36 7.63
C LEU A 42 -2.35 -0.06 9.06
N GLY A 43 -1.42 -0.76 9.71
CA GLY A 43 -1.62 -1.23 11.08
C GLY A 43 -2.63 -2.36 11.16
N ILE A 44 -2.80 -3.11 10.09
CA ILE A 44 -3.77 -4.21 10.05
C ILE A 44 -3.03 -5.52 10.32
N ASP A 45 -3.34 -6.14 11.46
CA ASP A 45 -2.71 -7.40 11.85
C ASP A 45 -3.74 -8.50 12.13
N GLY A 46 -5.00 -8.21 11.89
CA GLY A 46 -6.07 -9.17 12.10
C GLY A 46 -6.68 -9.14 13.49
N THR A 47 -6.17 -8.30 14.40
CA THR A 47 -6.65 -8.29 15.79
C THR A 47 -7.74 -7.25 16.05
N ASN A 48 -7.89 -6.26 15.14
CA ASN A 48 -8.85 -5.17 15.32
C ASN A 48 -10.26 -5.48 14.81
N GLY A 49 -10.46 -6.68 14.27
CA GLY A 49 -11.77 -7.07 13.76
C GLY A 49 -12.12 -6.51 12.39
N GLU A 50 -11.19 -5.86 11.72
CA GLU A 50 -11.43 -5.35 10.38
C GLU A 50 -11.56 -6.51 9.39
N GLU A 51 -12.54 -6.42 8.51
CA GLU A 51 -12.68 -7.42 7.45
C GLU A 51 -11.76 -7.05 6.29
N VAL A 52 -10.82 -7.94 5.99
CA VAL A 52 -9.80 -7.70 4.99
C VAL A 52 -9.74 -8.87 4.03
N SER A 53 -9.70 -8.57 2.72
CA SER A 53 -9.51 -9.58 1.70
C SER A 53 -8.23 -9.25 0.94
N VAL A 54 -7.41 -10.27 0.69
CA VAL A 54 -6.12 -10.10 0.03
C VAL A 54 -6.00 -11.12 -1.09
N GLY A 55 -5.68 -10.63 -2.29
CA GLY A 55 -5.26 -11.49 -3.38
C GLY A 55 -3.78 -11.24 -3.63
N MET A 56 -2.98 -12.27 -3.56
CA MET A 56 -1.54 -12.14 -3.79
C MET A 56 -1.13 -12.87 -5.06
N ASN A 57 -0.27 -12.22 -5.82
CA ASN A 57 0.30 -12.80 -7.04
C ASN A 57 -0.75 -13.23 -8.05
N VAL A 58 -1.82 -12.44 -8.18
CA VAL A 58 -2.87 -12.72 -9.17
C VAL A 58 -2.43 -12.20 -10.54
N PRO A 59 -2.92 -12.80 -11.62
CA PRO A 59 -2.58 -12.35 -12.98
C PRO A 59 -2.99 -10.90 -13.21
N SER A 60 -2.17 -10.16 -13.94
CA SER A 60 -2.39 -8.75 -14.21
C SER A 60 -2.02 -8.41 -15.64
N ASN A 61 -2.76 -7.47 -16.23
CA ASN A 61 -2.44 -6.95 -17.55
C ASN A 61 -1.30 -5.90 -17.50
N ARG A 62 -1.09 -5.29 -16.34
CA ARG A 62 -0.04 -4.25 -16.16
C ARG A 62 1.27 -4.86 -15.68
N PHE A 63 1.18 -5.89 -14.86
CA PHE A 63 2.34 -6.59 -14.31
C PHE A 63 2.16 -8.08 -14.60
N ALA A 64 3.23 -8.84 -14.54
CA ALA A 64 3.11 -10.29 -14.61
C ALA A 64 2.21 -10.80 -13.49
N ARG A 65 2.34 -10.21 -12.30
CA ARG A 65 1.55 -10.53 -11.12
C ARG A 65 1.28 -9.26 -10.34
N LYS A 66 0.15 -9.21 -9.65
CA LYS A 66 -0.19 -8.09 -8.77
C LYS A 66 -0.82 -8.61 -7.49
N ASP A 67 -0.80 -7.75 -6.47
CA ASP A 67 -1.54 -7.98 -5.24
C ASP A 67 -2.71 -7.00 -5.18
N ILE A 68 -3.78 -7.41 -4.52
CA ILE A 68 -4.97 -6.57 -4.27
C ILE A 68 -5.29 -6.66 -2.79
N VAL A 69 -5.54 -5.53 -2.16
CA VAL A 69 -5.94 -5.48 -0.74
C VAL A 69 -7.27 -4.75 -0.64
N LYS A 70 -8.25 -5.37 0.00
CA LYS A 70 -9.57 -4.77 0.24
C LYS A 70 -9.80 -4.67 1.74
N VAL A 71 -10.08 -3.48 2.22
CA VAL A 71 -10.30 -3.23 3.65
C VAL A 71 -11.70 -2.67 3.82
N GLU A 72 -12.57 -3.43 4.51
CA GLU A 72 -13.95 -3.03 4.76
C GLU A 72 -13.98 -1.98 5.87
N GLY A 73 -14.80 -0.95 5.65
CA GLY A 73 -15.08 0.03 6.70
C GLY A 73 -14.03 1.10 6.91
N ARG A 74 -13.01 1.16 6.08
CA ARG A 74 -11.91 2.10 6.27
C ARG A 74 -11.56 2.81 4.98
N GLU A 75 -11.57 4.13 5.01
CA GLU A 75 -11.08 4.97 3.91
C GLU A 75 -9.71 5.51 4.29
N LEU A 76 -8.76 5.43 3.37
CA LEU A 76 -7.39 5.84 3.67
C LEU A 76 -7.27 7.36 3.73
N SER A 77 -6.47 7.84 4.69
CA SER A 77 -6.11 9.24 4.76
C SER A 77 -5.00 9.54 3.74
N GLN A 78 -4.78 10.83 3.48
CA GLN A 78 -3.70 11.24 2.58
C GLN A 78 -2.33 10.81 3.12
N ASP A 79 -2.12 10.88 4.43
CA ASP A 79 -0.86 10.45 5.03
C ASP A 79 -0.61 8.97 4.78
N GLU A 80 -1.65 8.15 4.88
CA GLU A 80 -1.53 6.72 4.61
C GLU A 80 -1.22 6.45 3.14
N VAL A 81 -1.84 7.21 2.24
CA VAL A 81 -1.56 7.08 0.81
C VAL A 81 -0.10 7.46 0.51
N ASP A 82 0.39 8.53 1.14
CA ASP A 82 1.78 8.97 0.95
C ASP A 82 2.76 7.87 1.38
N VAL A 83 2.50 7.22 2.50
CA VAL A 83 3.34 6.13 2.99
C VAL A 83 3.28 4.94 2.03
N LEU A 84 2.08 4.60 1.55
CA LEU A 84 1.93 3.50 0.60
C LEU A 84 2.73 3.72 -0.67
N SER A 85 2.88 4.97 -1.09
CA SER A 85 3.61 5.30 -2.32
C SER A 85 5.07 4.84 -2.27
N LEU A 86 5.63 4.67 -1.09
CA LEU A 86 7.02 4.25 -0.93
C LEU A 86 7.23 2.77 -1.32
N ILE A 87 6.21 1.94 -1.15
CA ILE A 87 6.31 0.51 -1.45
C ILE A 87 5.40 0.06 -2.58
N ALA A 88 4.41 0.86 -2.93
CA ALA A 88 3.46 0.53 -3.99
C ALA A 88 3.22 1.75 -4.89
N PRO A 89 4.27 2.22 -5.58
CA PRO A 89 4.16 3.48 -6.34
C PRO A 89 3.21 3.41 -7.53
N ASP A 90 2.86 2.22 -7.98
CA ASP A 90 1.95 2.04 -9.12
C ASP A 90 0.53 1.71 -8.68
N ALA A 91 0.27 1.72 -7.39
CA ALA A 91 -1.02 1.32 -6.85
C ALA A 91 -2.14 2.29 -7.23
N THR A 92 -3.33 1.75 -7.30
CA THR A 92 -4.56 2.52 -7.49
C THR A 92 -5.39 2.38 -6.22
N ILE A 93 -5.83 3.50 -5.68
CA ILE A 93 -6.68 3.51 -4.49
C ILE A 93 -8.11 3.77 -4.94
N ASN A 94 -9.00 2.84 -4.64
CA ASN A 94 -10.42 2.96 -4.96
C ASN A 94 -11.20 3.07 -3.65
N ILE A 95 -11.93 4.16 -3.51
CA ILE A 95 -12.82 4.34 -2.36
C ILE A 95 -14.18 3.82 -2.76
N VAL A 96 -14.72 2.90 -1.97
CA VAL A 96 -15.99 2.23 -2.24
C VAL A 96 -17.00 2.67 -1.21
N ARG A 97 -18.20 3.04 -1.67
CA ARG A 97 -19.33 3.36 -0.81
C ARG A 97 -20.57 2.73 -1.42
N ASN A 98 -21.28 1.98 -0.60
CA ASN A 98 -22.49 1.30 -1.02
C ASN A 98 -22.25 0.44 -2.28
N TYR A 99 -21.15 -0.33 -2.26
CA TYR A 99 -20.70 -1.24 -3.33
C TYR A 99 -20.22 -0.56 -4.61
N ASP A 100 -20.23 0.77 -4.67
CA ASP A 100 -19.77 1.50 -5.85
C ASP A 100 -18.45 2.22 -5.59
N VAL A 101 -17.58 2.20 -6.58
CA VAL A 101 -16.35 2.99 -6.54
C VAL A 101 -16.72 4.45 -6.75
N VAL A 102 -16.54 5.27 -5.72
CA VAL A 102 -16.90 6.69 -5.77
C VAL A 102 -15.69 7.58 -6.04
N GLU A 103 -14.48 7.12 -5.72
CA GLU A 103 -13.25 7.84 -6.01
C GLU A 103 -12.19 6.84 -6.43
N LYS A 104 -11.37 7.25 -7.37
CA LYS A 104 -10.27 6.43 -7.87
C LYS A 104 -9.04 7.31 -8.01
N HIS A 105 -7.98 6.96 -7.28
CA HIS A 105 -6.74 7.73 -7.27
C HIS A 105 -5.56 6.86 -7.62
N ARG A 106 -4.63 7.41 -8.38
CA ARG A 106 -3.31 6.81 -8.50
C ARG A 106 -2.46 7.30 -7.35
N VAL A 107 -1.67 6.40 -6.79
CA VAL A 107 -0.72 6.77 -5.74
C VAL A 107 0.43 7.53 -6.40
N GLU A 108 0.75 8.71 -5.84
CA GLU A 108 1.87 9.52 -6.30
C GLU A 108 2.87 9.65 -5.16
N ARG A 109 4.14 9.51 -5.50
CA ARG A 109 5.18 9.64 -4.49
C ARG A 109 5.39 11.11 -4.12
N PRO A 110 5.35 11.45 -2.82
CA PRO A 110 5.71 12.80 -2.39
C PRO A 110 7.21 13.01 -2.58
N GLY A 111 7.64 14.26 -2.58
CA GLY A 111 9.07 14.56 -2.66
C GLY A 111 9.80 14.32 -1.33
N VAL A 112 9.07 14.42 -0.24
CA VAL A 112 9.61 14.32 1.11
C VAL A 112 8.61 13.62 2.02
N VAL A 113 9.10 12.80 2.94
CA VAL A 113 8.28 12.22 4.01
C VAL A 113 8.92 12.57 5.35
N GLU A 114 8.10 12.93 6.33
CA GLU A 114 8.55 13.32 7.67
C GLU A 114 7.86 12.46 8.72
N GLY A 115 8.65 11.97 9.69
CA GLY A 115 8.11 11.20 10.79
C GLY A 115 7.62 9.80 10.42
N VAL A 116 7.91 9.34 9.22
CA VAL A 116 7.39 8.07 8.68
C VAL A 116 8.44 6.98 8.74
N LEU A 117 9.67 7.31 8.39
CA LEU A 117 10.75 6.34 8.29
C LEU A 117 11.76 6.54 9.41
N SER A 118 12.31 5.43 9.91
CA SER A 118 13.42 5.47 10.87
C SER A 118 14.73 5.30 10.11
N CYS A 119 15.69 6.17 10.38
CA CYS A 119 16.98 6.09 9.70
C CYS A 119 17.75 4.86 10.20
N PRO A 120 18.30 4.05 9.30
CA PRO A 120 19.05 2.87 9.71
C PRO A 120 20.46 3.18 10.23
N ASN A 121 20.92 4.42 10.06
CA ASN A 121 22.24 4.84 10.53
C ASN A 121 22.17 5.17 12.01
N ALA A 122 22.80 4.35 12.84
CA ALA A 122 22.81 4.55 14.30
C ALA A 122 23.46 5.86 14.72
N GLY A 123 24.31 6.43 13.87
CA GLY A 123 24.96 7.72 14.14
C GLY A 123 24.14 8.93 13.71
N CYS A 124 22.95 8.73 13.14
CA CYS A 124 22.11 9.86 12.71
C CYS A 124 21.48 10.54 13.91
N ILE A 125 21.36 11.87 13.85
CA ILE A 125 20.75 12.65 14.93
C ILE A 125 19.31 12.21 15.21
N THR A 126 18.63 11.66 14.21
CA THR A 126 17.24 11.21 14.38
C THR A 126 17.11 9.93 15.19
N THR A 127 18.24 9.21 15.40
CA THR A 127 18.25 7.95 16.16
C THR A 127 18.73 8.15 17.59
N GLY A 128 19.07 9.37 17.96
CA GLY A 128 19.53 9.70 19.31
C GLY A 128 18.41 9.97 20.29
N ASP A 129 18.78 10.42 21.47
CA ASP A 129 17.83 10.72 22.55
C ASP A 129 17.03 12.00 22.32
N GLU A 130 17.47 12.84 21.41
CA GLU A 130 16.78 14.10 21.13
C GLU A 130 15.59 13.90 20.22
N PRO A 131 14.49 14.62 20.46
CA PRO A 131 13.27 14.42 19.66
C PRO A 131 13.34 15.11 18.29
N VAL A 132 14.20 14.60 17.42
CA VAL A 132 14.31 15.11 16.06
C VAL A 132 13.44 14.24 15.14
N ILE A 133 12.50 14.90 14.45
CA ILE A 133 11.62 14.21 13.53
C ILE A 133 12.40 13.83 12.27
N SER A 134 12.29 12.55 11.87
CA SER A 134 12.99 12.08 10.68
C SER A 134 12.44 12.77 9.43
N ARG A 135 13.31 12.95 8.45
CA ARG A 135 12.95 13.56 7.18
C ARG A 135 13.75 12.88 6.08
N PHE A 136 13.04 12.38 5.08
CA PHE A 136 13.67 11.70 3.95
C PHE A 136 13.20 12.31 2.65
N SER A 137 14.15 12.51 1.73
CA SER A 137 13.83 12.84 0.35
C SER A 137 13.48 11.54 -0.36
N VAL A 138 12.39 11.55 -1.14
CA VAL A 138 11.97 10.38 -1.89
C VAL A 138 12.61 10.44 -3.27
N LEU A 139 13.44 9.44 -3.55
CA LEU A 139 14.16 9.32 -4.82
C LEU A 139 13.35 8.42 -5.75
N GLU A 140 13.78 8.36 -7.01
CA GLU A 140 13.13 7.48 -7.98
C GLU A 140 13.22 6.00 -7.54
N ASP A 141 14.35 5.62 -6.96
CA ASP A 141 14.64 4.22 -6.60
C ASP A 141 14.91 4.02 -5.12
N GLY A 142 14.57 4.96 -4.27
CA GLY A 142 14.83 4.82 -2.85
C GLY A 142 14.51 6.06 -2.05
N VAL A 143 15.11 6.17 -0.87
CA VAL A 143 14.94 7.33 0.00
C VAL A 143 16.30 7.75 0.56
N ARG A 144 16.43 9.04 0.87
CA ARG A 144 17.67 9.58 1.43
C ARG A 144 17.36 10.38 2.68
N CYS A 145 18.04 10.07 3.77
CA CYS A 145 17.91 10.82 5.00
C CYS A 145 18.42 12.25 4.80
N SER A 146 17.61 13.24 5.15
CA SER A 146 17.98 14.64 4.99
C SER A 146 19.06 15.09 5.96
N TYR A 147 19.26 14.34 7.05
CA TYR A 147 20.24 14.72 8.08
C TYR A 147 21.60 14.09 7.86
N CYS A 148 21.66 12.79 7.62
CA CYS A 148 22.94 12.09 7.46
C CYS A 148 23.22 11.65 6.03
N GLU A 149 22.26 11.86 5.12
CA GLU A 149 22.36 11.55 3.69
C GLU A 149 22.51 10.07 3.36
N THR A 150 22.24 9.20 4.31
CA THR A 150 22.19 7.76 4.05
C THR A 150 21.08 7.47 3.05
N ILE A 151 21.41 6.70 2.01
CA ILE A 151 20.44 6.31 0.98
C ILE A 151 20.05 4.86 1.19
N VAL A 152 18.75 4.57 1.16
CA VAL A 152 18.22 3.21 1.28
C VAL A 152 17.42 2.92 0.03
N ARG A 153 17.76 1.85 -0.68
CA ARG A 153 17.09 1.45 -1.91
C ARG A 153 16.28 0.17 -1.75
N ASP A 154 16.73 -0.72 -0.89
CA ASP A 154 16.06 -2.01 -0.68
C ASP A 154 15.37 -2.05 0.66
N GLU A 155 14.26 -2.79 0.72
CA GLU A 155 13.54 -3.04 1.97
C GLU A 155 13.12 -1.78 2.70
N ILE A 156 12.67 -0.77 1.95
CA ILE A 156 12.21 0.50 2.54
C ILE A 156 11.09 0.25 3.55
N ALA A 157 10.25 -0.75 3.31
CA ALA A 157 9.15 -1.07 4.23
C ALA A 157 9.65 -1.37 5.65
N SER A 158 10.86 -1.91 5.78
CA SER A 158 11.43 -2.23 7.10
C SER A 158 11.76 -0.99 7.91
N LEU A 159 11.87 0.16 7.27
CA LEU A 159 12.20 1.42 7.93
C LEU A 159 10.95 2.14 8.44
N ILE A 160 9.77 1.69 8.05
CA ILE A 160 8.53 2.37 8.42
C ILE A 160 8.31 2.23 9.92
N ASP A 161 8.12 3.38 10.55
CA ASP A 161 7.91 3.47 11.99
C ASP A 161 6.44 3.21 12.27
N THR A 162 6.16 2.06 12.85
CA THR A 162 4.81 1.67 13.28
C THR A 162 4.72 1.62 14.84
#